data_e923f4b9ed322821c5088b56399d596d
#
_entry.id   e923f4b9ed322821c5088b56399d596d
#
_cell.length_a   1.000
_cell.length_b   1.000
_cell.length_c   1.000
_cell.angle_alpha   90.00
_cell.angle_beta   90.00
_cell.angle_gamma   90.00
#
_symmetry.space_group_name_H-M   'P 1'
#
loop_
_entity.id
_entity.type
_entity.pdbx_description
1 polymer ?
#
loop_
_entity_poly.entity_id
_entity_poly.type
_entity_poly.pdbx_seq_one_letter_code
_entity_poly.pdbx_strand_id
1 'polypeptide(L)'
;MNRFLRRLGVVGDIKNKGERVAEASANSKLIVIVEDDTRIADVFAEMLTRAGRWRLHFIADGQVARDQLPDLGADLILLDVGLPSLDGASLYRILRGHNKTRNTPIVVITASHEWELHRMGLQTGLLLRKPFKFQELLDIIHALLPEE
;
A
#
# COMPACT_ATOMS: atom_id res chain seq x y z
N MET A 1 18.15 5.58 8.18
CA MET A 1 17.28 6.23 7.20
C MET A 1 18.10 6.62 5.98
N ASN A 2 17.66 6.22 4.79
CA ASN A 2 18.38 6.47 3.56
C ASN A 2 18.45 7.99 3.31
N ARG A 3 19.66 8.52 3.07
CA ARG A 3 19.92 9.95 2.72
C ARG A 3 19.07 10.44 1.55
N PHE A 4 18.69 9.52 0.68
CA PHE A 4 17.88 9.75 -0.50
C PHE A 4 16.42 10.07 -0.15
N LEU A 5 15.83 9.36 0.80
CA LEU A 5 14.45 9.58 1.25
C LEU A 5 14.27 10.95 1.94
N ARG A 6 15.29 11.44 2.65
CA ARG A 6 15.28 12.81 3.20
C ARG A 6 15.23 13.89 2.12
N ARG A 7 15.90 13.64 0.99
CA ARG A 7 15.97 14.61 -0.12
C ARG A 7 14.64 14.72 -0.88
N LEU A 8 13.79 13.72 -0.78
CA LEU A 8 12.46 13.66 -1.41
C LEU A 8 11.33 14.17 -0.50
N GLY A 9 11.66 14.69 0.70
CA GLY A 9 10.64 15.11 1.66
C GLY A 9 9.93 13.95 2.35
N VAL A 10 10.45 12.73 2.19
CA VAL A 10 10.00 11.56 2.93
C VAL A 10 10.68 11.59 4.29
N VAL A 11 10.16 12.39 5.20
CA VAL A 11 10.61 12.40 6.59
C VAL A 11 9.77 11.36 7.32
N GLY A 12 10.29 10.14 7.39
CA GLY A 12 9.70 9.14 8.25
C GLY A 12 10.35 9.18 9.62
N ASP A 13 9.64 9.61 10.63
CA ASP A 13 9.93 9.14 11.96
C ASP A 13 9.64 7.64 11.98
N ILE A 14 10.67 6.84 12.09
CA ILE A 14 10.51 5.40 12.28
C ILE A 14 10.01 5.21 13.70
N LYS A 15 8.71 5.35 13.90
CA LYS A 15 8.09 5.10 15.21
C LYS A 15 7.94 3.61 15.51
N ASN A 16 7.97 2.76 14.49
CA ASN A 16 8.02 1.30 14.64
C ASN A 16 8.82 0.68 13.49
N LYS A 17 9.48 -0.46 13.73
CA LYS A 17 10.21 -1.19 12.68
C LYS A 17 9.29 -1.45 11.48
N GLY A 18 9.56 -0.82 10.36
CA GLY A 18 8.84 -1.01 9.09
C GLY A 18 7.83 0.07 8.74
N GLU A 19 7.59 1.05 9.59
CA GLU A 19 6.63 2.13 9.33
C GLU A 19 7.33 3.39 8.79
N ARG A 20 6.87 3.92 7.67
CA ARG A 20 7.37 5.15 7.07
C ARG A 20 6.20 6.04 6.66
N VAL A 21 6.29 7.33 6.98
CA VAL A 21 5.28 8.33 6.61
C VAL A 21 5.95 9.42 5.77
N ALA A 22 5.40 9.70 4.60
CA ALA A 22 5.81 10.83 3.79
C ALA A 22 5.00 12.07 4.19
N GLU A 23 5.69 13.23 4.35
CA GLU A 23 5.02 14.50 4.59
C GLU A 23 4.45 15.08 3.29
N ALA A 24 3.15 15.33 3.29
CA ALA A 24 2.45 16.10 2.27
C ALA A 24 1.43 17.01 2.96
N SER A 25 0.74 17.87 2.20
CA SER A 25 -0.35 18.68 2.74
C SER A 25 -1.36 17.82 3.51
N ALA A 26 -1.88 18.31 4.64
CA ALA A 26 -2.88 17.60 5.46
C ALA A 26 -4.15 17.20 4.68
N ASN A 27 -4.44 17.88 3.57
CA ASN A 27 -5.58 17.61 2.70
C ASN A 27 -5.27 16.64 1.55
N SER A 28 -4.01 16.17 1.43
CA SER A 28 -3.64 15.20 0.40
C SER A 28 -4.23 13.83 0.70
N LYS A 29 -4.56 13.07 -0.36
CA LYS A 29 -4.99 11.69 -0.25
C LYS A 29 -3.91 10.81 0.36
N LEU A 30 -4.30 9.87 1.19
CA LEU A 30 -3.40 8.94 1.87
C LEU A 30 -3.39 7.60 1.16
N ILE A 31 -2.21 7.18 0.70
CA ILE A 31 -1.95 5.84 0.18
C ILE A 31 -1.18 5.07 1.25
N VAL A 32 -1.73 3.96 1.70
CA VAL A 32 -1.02 3.03 2.59
C VAL A 32 -0.48 1.88 1.76
N ILE A 33 0.81 1.61 1.89
CA ILE A 33 1.52 0.54 1.19
C ILE A 33 1.91 -0.53 2.20
N VAL A 34 1.36 -1.73 2.06
CA VAL A 34 1.68 -2.87 2.91
C VAL A 34 2.65 -3.76 2.13
N GLU A 35 3.93 -3.67 2.47
CA GLU A 35 5.05 -4.32 1.78
C GLU A 35 6.18 -4.60 2.78
N ASP A 36 6.59 -5.85 2.91
CA ASP A 36 7.64 -6.26 3.86
C ASP A 36 9.07 -6.08 3.32
N ASP A 37 9.27 -6.10 2.00
CA ASP A 37 10.58 -5.85 1.41
C ASP A 37 10.88 -4.34 1.39
N THR A 38 11.84 -3.93 2.22
CA THR A 38 12.23 -2.51 2.34
C THR A 38 12.76 -1.93 1.06
N ARG A 39 13.39 -2.73 0.19
CA ARG A 39 13.91 -2.28 -1.11
C ARG A 39 12.76 -1.94 -2.06
N ILE A 40 11.72 -2.76 -2.07
CA ILE A 40 10.51 -2.51 -2.86
C ILE A 40 9.77 -1.30 -2.31
N ALA A 41 9.64 -1.18 -0.99
CA ALA A 41 9.04 -0.03 -0.34
C ALA A 41 9.79 1.27 -0.69
N ASP A 42 11.12 1.26 -0.73
CA ASP A 42 11.93 2.42 -1.13
C ASP A 42 11.69 2.82 -2.58
N VAL A 43 11.56 1.86 -3.50
CA VAL A 43 11.23 2.13 -4.91
C VAL A 43 9.84 2.75 -5.02
N PHE A 44 8.84 2.21 -4.34
CA PHE A 44 7.49 2.80 -4.32
C PHE A 44 7.50 4.22 -3.76
N ALA A 45 8.22 4.43 -2.65
CA ALA A 45 8.33 5.76 -2.04
C ALA A 45 8.90 6.80 -3.03
N GLU A 46 9.98 6.45 -3.72
CA GLU A 46 10.59 7.33 -4.72
C GLU A 46 9.65 7.64 -5.88
N MET A 47 9.09 6.61 -6.48
CA MET A 47 8.30 6.76 -7.70
C MET A 47 6.96 7.42 -7.43
N LEU A 48 6.28 7.07 -6.35
CA LEU A 48 5.01 7.70 -5.98
C LEU A 48 5.17 9.14 -5.54
N THR A 49 6.24 9.47 -4.84
CA THR A 49 6.53 10.87 -4.45
C THR A 49 6.79 11.76 -5.68
N ARG A 50 7.40 11.22 -6.74
CA ARG A 50 7.63 11.95 -7.99
C ARG A 50 6.37 12.09 -8.85
N ALA A 51 5.47 11.12 -8.77
CA ALA A 51 4.32 11.03 -9.67
C ALA A 51 3.09 11.81 -9.19
N GLY A 52 2.98 12.11 -7.90
CA GLY A 52 1.80 12.77 -7.36
C GLY A 52 2.03 13.40 -5.98
N ARG A 53 1.00 14.05 -5.47
CA ARG A 53 1.03 14.75 -4.17
C ARG A 53 0.27 13.97 -3.10
N TRP A 54 0.52 12.68 -3.02
CA TRP A 54 -0.10 11.82 -2.02
C TRP A 54 0.71 11.81 -0.72
N ARG A 55 0.04 11.62 0.39
CA ARG A 55 0.69 11.18 1.62
C ARG A 55 0.90 9.67 1.52
N LEU A 56 2.07 9.19 1.90
CA LEU A 56 2.42 7.78 1.84
C LEU A 56 2.70 7.26 3.25
N HIS A 57 2.11 6.11 3.57
CA HIS A 57 2.35 5.42 4.83
C HIS A 57 2.70 3.98 4.54
N PHE A 58 3.87 3.52 5.01
CA PHE A 58 4.37 2.17 4.75
C PHE A 58 4.24 1.29 5.99
N ILE A 59 3.69 0.11 5.82
CA ILE A 59 3.58 -0.90 6.87
C ILE A 59 4.22 -2.18 6.35
N ALA A 60 5.17 -2.74 7.12
CA ALA A 60 5.95 -3.90 6.68
C ALA A 60 5.39 -5.23 7.17
N ASP A 61 4.37 -5.23 8.01
CA ASP A 61 3.84 -6.42 8.66
C ASP A 61 2.31 -6.48 8.58
N GLY A 62 1.77 -7.65 8.24
CA GLY A 62 0.33 -7.83 8.05
C GLY A 62 -0.48 -7.68 9.34
N GLN A 63 0.05 -8.08 10.50
CA GLN A 63 -0.65 -7.90 11.78
C GLN A 63 -0.69 -6.44 12.19
N VAL A 64 0.40 -5.72 12.00
CA VAL A 64 0.47 -4.26 12.23
C VAL A 64 -0.54 -3.55 11.31
N ALA A 65 -0.61 -3.96 10.04
CA ALA A 65 -1.56 -3.41 9.10
C ALA A 65 -3.01 -3.66 9.52
N ARG A 66 -3.33 -4.88 9.98
CA ARG A 66 -4.65 -5.21 10.52
C ARG A 66 -5.05 -4.29 11.66
N ASP A 67 -4.12 -4.03 12.56
CA ASP A 67 -4.39 -3.25 13.77
C ASP A 67 -4.48 -1.73 13.47
N GLN A 68 -3.69 -1.24 12.53
CA GLN A 68 -3.58 0.20 12.27
C GLN A 68 -4.49 0.72 11.15
N LEU A 69 -4.70 -0.05 10.08
CA LEU A 69 -5.43 0.42 8.90
C LEU A 69 -6.83 0.96 9.20
N PRO A 70 -7.63 0.37 10.10
CA PRO A 70 -8.95 0.91 10.40
C PRO A 70 -8.97 2.35 10.91
N ASP A 71 -7.91 2.79 11.55
CA ASP A 71 -7.81 4.13 12.16
C ASP A 71 -6.97 5.13 11.35
N LEU A 72 -6.34 4.69 10.25
CA LEU A 72 -5.50 5.57 9.43
C LEU A 72 -6.28 6.47 8.46
N GLY A 73 -7.50 6.08 8.09
CA GLY A 73 -8.26 6.82 7.10
C GLY A 73 -7.64 6.79 5.70
N ALA A 74 -7.11 5.63 5.29
CA ALA A 74 -6.51 5.47 3.97
C ALA A 74 -7.54 5.71 2.85
N ASP A 75 -7.13 6.44 1.82
CA ASP A 75 -7.92 6.61 0.60
C ASP A 75 -7.66 5.49 -0.40
N LEU A 76 -6.50 4.84 -0.31
CA LEU A 76 -6.11 3.70 -1.12
C LEU A 76 -5.13 2.83 -0.33
N ILE A 77 -5.26 1.52 -0.48
CA ILE A 77 -4.34 0.54 0.08
C ILE A 77 -3.69 -0.23 -1.07
N LEU A 78 -2.37 -0.26 -1.10
CA LEU A 78 -1.58 -1.15 -1.95
C LEU A 78 -1.12 -2.32 -1.09
N LEU A 79 -1.55 -3.52 -1.42
CA LEU A 79 -1.37 -4.70 -0.58
C LEU A 79 -0.58 -5.79 -1.32
N ASP A 80 0.62 -6.11 -0.84
CA ASP A 80 1.33 -7.32 -1.24
C ASP A 80 0.71 -8.56 -0.56
N VAL A 81 0.51 -9.61 -1.34
CA VAL A 81 -0.04 -10.88 -0.83
C VAL A 81 0.99 -11.68 -0.05
N GLY A 82 2.27 -11.57 -0.38
CA GLY A 82 3.36 -12.36 0.21
C GLY A 82 3.89 -11.85 1.55
N LEU A 83 3.03 -11.39 2.46
CA LEU A 83 3.45 -10.83 3.75
C LEU A 83 3.81 -11.90 4.78
N PRO A 84 4.77 -11.63 5.68
CA PRO A 84 5.00 -12.46 6.86
C PRO A 84 3.88 -12.26 7.90
N SER A 85 3.81 -13.12 8.89
CA SER A 85 2.92 -13.13 10.05
C SER A 85 1.43 -13.27 9.73
N LEU A 86 0.84 -12.34 9.00
CA LEU A 86 -0.53 -12.41 8.48
C LEU A 86 -0.46 -12.24 6.97
N ASP A 87 -0.86 -13.25 6.20
CA ASP A 87 -0.81 -13.19 4.74
C ASP A 87 -1.77 -12.14 4.16
N GLY A 88 -1.45 -11.64 2.96
CA GLY A 88 -2.21 -10.58 2.33
C GLY A 88 -3.64 -10.95 1.98
N ALA A 89 -3.93 -12.21 1.69
CA ALA A 89 -5.29 -12.66 1.40
C ALA A 89 -6.17 -12.62 2.66
N SER A 90 -5.63 -13.06 3.80
CA SER A 90 -6.31 -12.96 5.09
C SER A 90 -6.53 -11.51 5.51
N LEU A 91 -5.51 -10.67 5.34
CA LEU A 91 -5.62 -9.24 5.62
C LEU A 91 -6.68 -8.58 4.73
N TYR A 92 -6.72 -8.91 3.45
CA TYR A 92 -7.74 -8.41 2.51
C TYR A 92 -9.15 -8.72 3.02
N ARG A 93 -9.41 -9.96 3.42
CA ARG A 93 -10.73 -10.36 3.94
C ARG A 93 -11.10 -9.62 5.22
N ILE A 94 -10.14 -9.46 6.14
CA ILE A 94 -10.33 -8.70 7.39
C ILE A 94 -10.71 -7.25 7.08
N LEU A 95 -9.99 -6.59 6.18
CA LEU A 95 -10.26 -5.21 5.79
C LEU A 95 -11.64 -5.05 5.13
N ARG A 96 -12.04 -6.00 4.28
CA ARG A 96 -13.37 -5.99 3.65
C ARG A 96 -14.50 -6.25 4.63
N GLY A 97 -14.24 -6.93 5.73
CA GLY A 97 -15.20 -7.16 6.81
C GLY A 97 -15.28 -6.05 7.85
N HIS A 98 -14.35 -5.10 7.84
CA HIS A 98 -14.29 -4.03 8.85
C HIS A 98 -15.01 -2.76 8.39
N ASN A 99 -15.86 -2.20 9.26
CA ASN A 99 -16.70 -1.04 8.93
C ASN A 99 -15.94 0.17 8.36
N LYS A 100 -14.73 0.43 8.86
CA LYS A 100 -13.94 1.59 8.47
C LYS A 100 -13.15 1.39 7.17
N THR A 101 -12.92 0.15 6.74
CA THR A 101 -12.07 -0.18 5.58
C THR A 101 -12.80 -0.93 4.47
N ARG A 102 -14.01 -1.42 4.71
CA ARG A 102 -14.75 -2.23 3.73
C ARG A 102 -14.95 -1.59 2.36
N ASN A 103 -15.00 -0.27 2.30
CA ASN A 103 -15.19 0.49 1.07
C ASN A 103 -13.91 1.16 0.56
N THR A 104 -12.79 1.03 1.28
CA THR A 104 -11.50 1.57 0.86
C THR A 104 -10.98 0.76 -0.34
N PRO A 105 -10.61 1.40 -1.46
CA PRO A 105 -10.00 0.70 -2.58
C PRO A 105 -8.73 -0.02 -2.14
N ILE A 106 -8.59 -1.29 -2.51
CA ILE A 106 -7.40 -2.10 -2.26
C ILE A 106 -6.90 -2.63 -3.60
N VAL A 107 -5.70 -2.24 -3.98
CA VAL A 107 -4.98 -2.83 -5.12
C VAL A 107 -4.09 -3.94 -4.58
N VAL A 108 -4.38 -5.16 -4.99
CA VAL A 108 -3.59 -6.33 -4.64
C VAL A 108 -2.42 -6.44 -5.61
N ILE A 109 -1.20 -6.49 -5.07
CA ILE A 109 0.03 -6.65 -5.82
C ILE A 109 0.60 -8.02 -5.51
N THR A 110 0.82 -8.84 -6.55
CA THR A 110 1.21 -10.24 -6.34
C THR A 110 1.99 -10.82 -7.51
N ALA A 111 2.89 -11.76 -7.21
CA ALA A 111 3.51 -12.64 -8.21
C ALA A 111 2.71 -13.93 -8.44
N SER A 112 1.70 -14.20 -7.62
CA SER A 112 0.88 -15.41 -7.69
C SER A 112 -0.04 -15.44 -8.92
N HIS A 113 -0.32 -16.62 -9.44
CA HIS A 113 -1.29 -16.80 -10.52
C HIS A 113 -2.73 -16.65 -10.01
N GLU A 114 -3.65 -16.30 -10.91
CA GLU A 114 -5.07 -16.14 -10.56
C GLU A 114 -5.67 -17.34 -9.84
N TRP A 115 -5.31 -18.56 -10.26
CA TRP A 115 -5.81 -19.77 -9.64
C TRP A 115 -5.34 -19.94 -8.20
N GLU A 116 -4.11 -19.47 -7.88
CA GLU A 116 -3.59 -19.46 -6.50
C GLU A 116 -4.36 -18.48 -5.63
N LEU A 117 -4.61 -17.29 -6.15
CA LEU A 117 -5.41 -16.27 -5.46
C LEU A 117 -6.84 -16.75 -5.23
N HIS A 118 -7.42 -17.40 -6.21
CA HIS A 118 -8.75 -17.99 -6.10
C HIS A 118 -8.81 -19.07 -5.01
N ARG A 119 -7.79 -19.93 -4.94
CA ARG A 119 -7.65 -20.92 -3.85
C ARG A 119 -7.49 -20.27 -2.48
N MET A 120 -6.89 -19.10 -2.38
CA MET A 120 -6.80 -18.30 -1.16
C MET A 120 -8.11 -17.58 -0.82
N GLY A 121 -9.13 -17.71 -1.67
CA GLY A 121 -10.41 -17.02 -1.51
C GLY A 121 -10.35 -15.53 -1.84
N LEU A 122 -9.36 -15.11 -2.62
CA LEU A 122 -9.15 -13.72 -2.98
C LEU A 122 -9.73 -13.47 -4.37
N GLN A 123 -10.85 -12.78 -4.41
CA GLN A 123 -11.48 -12.29 -5.63
C GLN A 123 -11.51 -10.77 -5.62
N THR A 124 -10.71 -10.16 -6.48
CA THR A 124 -10.64 -8.70 -6.61
C THR A 124 -10.45 -8.31 -8.07
N GLY A 125 -11.15 -7.24 -8.49
CA GLY A 125 -10.95 -6.63 -9.81
C GLY A 125 -9.73 -5.70 -9.86
N LEU A 126 -9.15 -5.35 -8.70
CA LEU A 126 -8.00 -4.45 -8.58
C LEU A 126 -6.75 -5.27 -8.27
N LEU A 127 -6.24 -5.92 -9.31
CA LEU A 127 -5.08 -6.82 -9.23
C LEU A 127 -3.98 -6.32 -10.14
N LEU A 128 -2.77 -6.19 -9.60
CA LEU A 128 -1.56 -5.90 -10.35
C LEU A 128 -0.56 -7.03 -10.17
N ARG A 129 -0.25 -7.71 -11.27
CA ARG A 129 0.66 -8.87 -11.25
C ARG A 129 2.11 -8.46 -11.46
N LYS A 130 2.99 -8.95 -10.62
CA LYS A 130 4.45 -8.83 -10.80
C LYS A 130 4.96 -9.79 -11.90
N PRO A 131 5.89 -9.36 -12.78
CA PRO A 131 6.42 -8.01 -12.90
C PRO A 131 5.43 -7.08 -13.61
N PHE A 132 5.33 -5.82 -13.20
CA PHE A 132 4.50 -4.80 -13.83
C PHE A 132 5.32 -3.56 -14.16
N LYS A 133 4.83 -2.78 -15.11
CA LYS A 133 5.36 -1.45 -15.38
C LYS A 133 4.80 -0.47 -14.35
N PHE A 134 5.64 0.41 -13.82
CA PHE A 134 5.18 1.38 -12.83
C PHE A 134 4.05 2.27 -13.36
N GLN A 135 4.03 2.54 -14.67
CA GLN A 135 2.94 3.29 -15.30
C GLN A 135 1.59 2.59 -15.15
N GLU A 136 1.54 1.26 -15.15
CA GLU A 136 0.30 0.51 -14.91
C GLU A 136 -0.25 0.78 -13.50
N LEU A 137 0.64 0.81 -12.50
CA LEU A 137 0.26 1.18 -11.13
C LEU A 137 -0.24 2.62 -11.06
N LEU A 138 0.47 3.57 -11.70
CA LEU A 138 0.06 4.97 -11.72
C LEU A 138 -1.31 5.17 -12.38
N ASP A 139 -1.57 4.48 -13.47
CA ASP A 139 -2.87 4.57 -14.16
C ASP A 139 -4.01 4.11 -13.24
N ILE A 140 -3.79 3.04 -12.49
CA ILE A 140 -4.76 2.55 -11.50
C ILE A 140 -4.95 3.59 -10.39
N ILE A 141 -3.87 4.13 -9.84
CA ILE A 141 -3.94 5.13 -8.76
C ILE A 141 -4.68 6.38 -9.22
N HIS A 142 -4.37 6.91 -10.40
CA HIS A 142 -5.04 8.10 -10.92
C HIS A 142 -6.53 7.84 -11.21
N ALA A 143 -6.90 6.62 -11.62
CA ALA A 143 -8.30 6.26 -11.80
C ALA A 143 -9.07 6.19 -10.47
N LEU A 144 -8.42 5.74 -9.39
CA LEU A 144 -9.03 5.61 -8.06
C LEU A 144 -8.97 6.91 -7.25
N LEU A 145 -7.92 7.70 -7.43
CA LEU A 145 -7.68 8.96 -6.72
C LEU A 145 -7.48 10.08 -7.76
N PRO A 146 -8.53 10.51 -8.45
CA PRO A 146 -8.40 11.59 -9.42
C PRO A 146 -7.93 12.87 -8.73
N GLU A 147 -7.08 13.63 -9.40
CA GLU A 147 -6.69 14.96 -8.93
C GLU A 147 -7.91 15.89 -8.99
N GLU A 148 -8.12 16.60 -7.90
CA GLU A 148 -9.14 17.63 -7.82
C GLU A 148 -8.69 18.93 -8.52
#